data_30a05ce6860ba76c39dbc43b42eee32e
#
_entry.id   30a05ce6860ba76c39dbc43b42eee32e
#
_cell.length_a   1.000
_cell.length_b   1.000
_cell.length_c   1.000
_cell.angle_alpha   90.00
_cell.angle_beta   90.00
_cell.angle_gamma   90.00
#
_symmetry.space_group_name_H-M   'P 1'
#
loop_
_entity.id
_entity.type
_entity.pdbx_description
1 polymer ?
#
loop_
_entity_poly.entity_id
_entity_poly.type
_entity_poly.pdbx_seq_one_letter_code
_entity_poly.pdbx_strand_id
1 'polypeptide(L)'
;MKKSIIIIFVIAQYFVGLKAKADEGMWLPLLVERLNYVDMQKMGCQLTAEEIYSINNTSLKDAIVVLNNGQCSGFMVSDQGLFFTNHHCARSYIQSHTTLEKDYLLNGFWAKEKYDELRNDKLTASFLIRMEDVTNKILPYVNESMTEEKRIAIIDSISIAIVKSATIGTSYTAKVLPFFQGNEYYLIVNEIFKDVRLVGTPPDAIGEFGTQSDNWKWPRHVSDFTLLRIYTGPDGKPADYS
;
A
#
# COMPACT_ATOMS: atom_id res chain seq x y z
N MET A 1 1.49 -59.17 4.24
CA MET A 1 1.66 -58.35 3.00
C MET A 1 0.87 -57.04 3.02
N LYS A 2 -0.45 -56.98 3.26
CA LYS A 2 -1.23 -55.71 3.22
C LYS A 2 -0.77 -54.69 4.25
N LYS A 3 -0.44 -55.11 5.48
CA LYS A 3 0.03 -54.19 6.54
C LYS A 3 1.42 -53.59 6.25
N SER A 4 2.32 -54.40 5.63
CA SER A 4 3.67 -53.96 5.23
C SER A 4 3.62 -52.89 4.10
N ILE A 5 2.67 -53.00 3.17
CA ILE A 5 2.48 -52.05 2.07
C ILE A 5 1.98 -50.70 2.61
N ILE A 6 1.06 -50.72 3.58
CA ILE A 6 0.56 -49.48 4.20
C ILE A 6 1.67 -48.74 4.95
N ILE A 7 2.53 -49.47 5.66
CA ILE A 7 3.66 -48.86 6.40
C ILE A 7 4.68 -48.26 5.41
N ILE A 8 4.95 -48.91 4.29
CA ILE A 8 5.85 -48.36 3.26
C ILE A 8 5.24 -47.10 2.62
N PHE A 9 3.92 -47.07 2.40
CA PHE A 9 3.23 -45.91 1.84
C PHE A 9 3.24 -44.70 2.80
N VAL A 10 3.04 -44.93 4.11
CA VAL A 10 3.12 -43.89 5.14
C VAL A 10 4.54 -43.37 5.30
N ILE A 11 5.56 -44.24 5.24
CA ILE A 11 6.97 -43.82 5.29
C ILE A 11 7.35 -43.05 4.03
N ALA A 12 6.88 -43.48 2.83
CA ALA A 12 7.14 -42.75 1.59
C ALA A 12 6.53 -41.35 1.60
N GLN A 13 5.36 -41.13 2.21
CA GLN A 13 4.78 -39.78 2.39
C GLN A 13 5.61 -38.89 3.33
N TYR A 14 6.31 -39.44 4.30
CA TYR A 14 7.21 -38.68 5.19
C TYR A 14 8.47 -38.20 4.46
N PHE A 15 8.89 -38.89 3.40
CA PHE A 15 10.08 -38.52 2.61
C PHE A 15 9.77 -37.63 1.40
N VAL A 16 8.51 -37.50 0.99
CA VAL A 16 8.05 -36.49 0.02
C VAL A 16 7.63 -35.23 0.77
N GLY A 17 8.47 -34.73 1.65
CA GLY A 17 8.37 -33.37 2.14
C GLY A 17 8.65 -32.43 0.96
N LEU A 18 7.62 -32.01 0.23
CA LEU A 18 7.71 -30.85 -0.64
C LEU A 18 8.22 -29.70 0.26
N LYS A 19 9.48 -29.37 0.08
CA LYS A 19 10.02 -28.13 0.68
C LYS A 19 9.28 -27.00 0.00
N ALA A 20 8.17 -26.54 0.60
CA ALA A 20 7.58 -25.28 0.24
C ALA A 20 8.63 -24.22 0.61
N LYS A 21 9.35 -23.74 -0.38
CA LYS A 21 10.25 -22.61 -0.23
C LYS A 21 9.36 -21.36 -0.35
N ALA A 22 9.04 -20.76 0.79
CA ALA A 22 8.43 -19.45 0.79
C ALA A 22 9.51 -18.40 0.56
N ASP A 23 9.26 -17.48 -0.33
CA ASP A 23 10.09 -16.30 -0.47
C ASP A 23 9.70 -15.32 0.65
N GLU A 24 10.68 -14.90 1.43
CA GLU A 24 10.46 -14.06 2.61
C GLU A 24 10.97 -12.64 2.36
N GLY A 25 10.40 -11.70 3.11
CA GLY A 25 10.86 -10.33 3.18
C GLY A 25 9.95 -9.33 2.51
N MET A 26 10.16 -8.06 2.87
CA MET A 26 9.52 -6.91 2.24
C MET A 26 10.53 -6.31 1.25
N TRP A 27 10.25 -6.46 -0.03
CA TRP A 27 11.15 -6.00 -1.08
C TRP A 27 10.94 -4.51 -1.34
N LEU A 28 12.03 -3.76 -1.45
CA LEU A 28 12.00 -2.37 -1.86
C LEU A 28 11.89 -2.28 -3.38
N PRO A 29 10.84 -1.67 -3.94
CA PRO A 29 10.69 -1.53 -5.40
C PRO A 29 11.89 -0.88 -6.08
N LEU A 30 12.52 0.11 -5.43
CA LEU A 30 13.75 0.75 -5.90
C LEU A 30 14.89 -0.24 -6.15
N LEU A 31 14.94 -1.34 -5.42
CA LEU A 31 16.02 -2.34 -5.49
C LEU A 31 15.61 -3.60 -6.26
N VAL A 32 14.41 -3.64 -6.86
CA VAL A 32 13.87 -4.85 -7.48
C VAL A 32 14.78 -5.40 -8.55
N GLU A 33 15.34 -4.55 -9.41
CA GLU A 33 16.26 -4.93 -10.48
C GLU A 33 17.49 -5.66 -9.94
N ARG A 34 18.08 -5.12 -8.87
CA ARG A 34 19.34 -5.61 -8.31
C ARG A 34 19.18 -6.86 -7.45
N LEU A 35 18.06 -6.97 -6.71
CA LEU A 35 17.93 -7.99 -5.65
C LEU A 35 16.98 -9.12 -6.01
N ASN A 36 15.87 -8.84 -6.69
CA ASN A 36 14.77 -9.79 -6.77
C ASN A 36 14.37 -10.16 -8.20
N TYR A 37 14.72 -9.36 -9.19
CA TYR A 37 14.21 -9.49 -10.55
C TYR A 37 14.50 -10.85 -11.18
N VAL A 38 15.70 -11.40 -10.99
CA VAL A 38 16.09 -12.71 -11.54
C VAL A 38 15.21 -13.84 -10.98
N ASP A 39 14.86 -13.78 -9.70
CA ASP A 39 14.01 -14.78 -9.07
C ASP A 39 12.54 -14.60 -9.47
N MET A 40 12.07 -13.37 -9.63
CA MET A 40 10.75 -13.07 -10.20
C MET A 40 10.60 -13.65 -11.63
N GLN A 41 11.62 -13.49 -12.48
CA GLN A 41 11.62 -14.09 -13.82
C GLN A 41 11.56 -15.61 -13.79
N LYS A 42 12.32 -16.28 -12.89
CA LYS A 42 12.24 -17.74 -12.71
C LYS A 42 10.86 -18.22 -12.27
N MET A 43 10.12 -17.38 -11.53
CA MET A 43 8.74 -17.64 -11.13
C MET A 43 7.70 -17.31 -12.22
N GLY A 44 8.15 -16.82 -13.37
CA GLY A 44 7.30 -16.53 -14.54
C GLY A 44 6.89 -15.06 -14.70
N CYS A 45 7.48 -14.13 -13.97
CA CYS A 45 7.26 -12.71 -14.19
C CYS A 45 7.81 -12.30 -15.57
N GLN A 46 6.95 -11.70 -16.40
CA GLN A 46 7.31 -11.23 -17.74
C GLN A 46 7.54 -9.72 -17.80
N LEU A 47 7.20 -8.99 -16.74
CA LEU A 47 7.48 -7.56 -16.65
C LEU A 47 8.97 -7.33 -16.48
N THR A 48 9.48 -6.28 -17.08
CA THR A 48 10.84 -5.79 -16.82
C THR A 48 10.92 -5.12 -15.44
N ALA A 49 12.12 -5.00 -14.90
CA ALA A 49 12.32 -4.27 -13.64
C ALA A 49 11.86 -2.80 -13.75
N GLU A 50 12.05 -2.17 -14.90
CA GLU A 50 11.63 -0.81 -15.17
C GLU A 50 10.09 -0.67 -15.29
N GLU A 51 9.41 -1.66 -15.85
CA GLU A 51 7.92 -1.70 -15.86
C GLU A 51 7.34 -1.88 -14.47
N ILE A 52 8.06 -2.54 -13.55
CA ILE A 52 7.65 -2.67 -12.15
C ILE A 52 7.89 -1.37 -11.38
N TYR A 53 9.09 -0.79 -11.51
CA TYR A 53 9.48 0.44 -10.84
C TYR A 53 10.40 1.28 -11.72
N SER A 54 9.96 2.47 -12.08
CA SER A 54 10.79 3.49 -12.77
C SER A 54 10.59 4.85 -12.12
N ILE A 55 11.66 5.65 -12.07
CA ILE A 55 11.60 7.08 -11.71
C ILE A 55 11.32 7.93 -12.95
N ASN A 56 11.81 7.48 -14.10
CA ASN A 56 11.81 8.27 -15.33
C ASN A 56 10.64 7.94 -16.27
N ASN A 57 10.09 6.75 -16.17
CA ASN A 57 9.01 6.25 -17.01
C ASN A 57 7.82 5.79 -16.18
N THR A 58 6.64 5.74 -16.79
CA THR A 58 5.45 5.14 -16.18
C THR A 58 5.72 3.68 -15.88
N SER A 59 5.36 3.25 -14.68
CA SER A 59 5.58 1.90 -14.20
C SER A 59 4.44 1.45 -13.28
N LEU A 60 4.43 0.19 -12.90
CA LEU A 60 3.39 -0.38 -12.04
C LEU A 60 3.24 0.37 -10.71
N LYS A 61 4.32 0.98 -10.18
CA LYS A 61 4.27 1.80 -8.96
C LYS A 61 3.26 2.96 -9.06
N ASP A 62 3.05 3.52 -10.27
CA ASP A 62 2.19 4.68 -10.47
C ASP A 62 0.70 4.33 -10.37
N ALA A 63 0.36 3.04 -10.46
CA ALA A 63 -0.99 2.55 -10.22
C ALA A 63 -1.29 2.34 -8.73
N ILE A 64 -0.31 2.38 -7.84
CA ILE A 64 -0.50 2.10 -6.42
C ILE A 64 -0.86 3.37 -5.67
N VAL A 65 -1.96 3.30 -4.93
CA VAL A 65 -2.48 4.38 -4.09
C VAL A 65 -2.17 4.09 -2.63
N VAL A 66 -1.64 5.08 -1.93
CA VAL A 66 -1.43 5.02 -0.47
C VAL A 66 -2.50 5.87 0.20
N LEU A 67 -3.28 5.26 1.10
CA LEU A 67 -4.34 5.94 1.84
C LEU A 67 -3.86 6.38 3.23
N ASN A 68 -4.27 7.59 3.63
CA ASN A 68 -4.04 8.13 4.98
C ASN A 68 -2.60 7.94 5.48
N ASN A 69 -1.61 8.37 4.70
CA ASN A 69 -0.18 8.29 5.06
C ASN A 69 0.34 6.86 5.33
N GLY A 70 -0.26 5.84 4.72
CA GLY A 70 0.21 4.46 4.81
C GLY A 70 -0.62 3.56 5.72
N GLN A 71 -1.82 3.99 6.15
CA GLN A 71 -2.72 3.11 6.90
C GLN A 71 -3.28 1.98 6.04
N CYS A 72 -3.54 2.29 4.76
CA CYS A 72 -4.02 1.34 3.78
C CYS A 72 -3.43 1.62 2.40
N SER A 73 -3.63 0.70 1.48
CA SER A 73 -3.28 0.84 0.07
C SER A 73 -4.45 0.51 -0.84
N GLY A 74 -4.32 0.92 -2.08
CA GLY A 74 -5.26 0.64 -3.16
C GLY A 74 -4.54 0.63 -4.50
N PHE A 75 -5.29 0.48 -5.57
CA PHE A 75 -4.75 0.51 -6.92
C PHE A 75 -5.73 1.13 -7.92
N MET A 76 -5.18 1.92 -8.83
CA MET A 76 -5.94 2.58 -9.88
C MET A 76 -6.47 1.57 -10.90
N VAL A 77 -7.71 1.78 -11.36
CA VAL A 77 -8.38 0.93 -12.34
C VAL A 77 -8.97 1.72 -13.52
N SER A 78 -8.81 3.04 -13.52
CA SER A 78 -9.20 3.87 -14.65
C SER A 78 -8.34 5.13 -14.74
N ASP A 79 -8.36 5.76 -15.91
CA ASP A 79 -7.79 7.08 -16.19
C ASP A 79 -8.63 8.24 -15.59
N GLN A 80 -9.79 7.92 -15.00
CA GLN A 80 -10.73 8.88 -14.42
C GLN A 80 -10.71 8.88 -12.89
N GLY A 81 -9.59 8.56 -12.29
CA GLY A 81 -9.39 8.64 -10.84
C GLY A 81 -10.04 7.52 -10.02
N LEU A 82 -10.64 6.50 -10.66
CA LEU A 82 -11.27 5.38 -9.96
C LEU A 82 -10.22 4.40 -9.47
N PHE A 83 -10.33 3.98 -8.21
CA PHE A 83 -9.42 3.01 -7.62
C PHE A 83 -10.12 2.08 -6.61
N PHE A 84 -9.53 0.91 -6.41
CA PHE A 84 -9.95 -0.06 -5.41
C PHE A 84 -9.12 0.05 -4.13
N THR A 85 -9.77 -0.17 -3.01
CA THR A 85 -9.14 -0.47 -1.71
C THR A 85 -9.95 -1.54 -0.99
N ASN A 86 -9.52 -2.00 0.17
CA ASN A 86 -10.28 -2.93 0.98
C ASN A 86 -11.48 -2.25 1.65
N HIS A 87 -12.54 -3.03 1.90
CA HIS A 87 -13.73 -2.57 2.62
C HIS A 87 -13.37 -2.10 4.03
N HIS A 88 -12.60 -2.87 4.77
CA HIS A 88 -12.18 -2.51 6.13
C HIS A 88 -11.38 -1.21 6.18
N CYS A 89 -10.64 -0.86 5.12
CA CYS A 89 -9.92 0.41 5.00
C CYS A 89 -10.85 1.61 4.86
N ALA A 90 -12.00 1.44 4.21
CA ALA A 90 -12.98 2.50 3.98
C ALA A 90 -14.13 2.49 5.01
N ARG A 91 -14.22 1.47 5.85
CA ARG A 91 -15.38 1.23 6.73
C ARG A 91 -15.77 2.43 7.60
N SER A 92 -14.82 3.11 8.21
CA SER A 92 -15.10 4.29 9.03
C SER A 92 -15.70 5.46 8.22
N TYR A 93 -15.29 5.58 6.96
CA TYR A 93 -15.86 6.58 6.04
C TYR A 93 -17.26 6.18 5.58
N ILE A 94 -17.49 4.90 5.26
CA ILE A 94 -18.83 4.37 4.95
C ILE A 94 -19.77 4.62 6.14
N GLN A 95 -19.30 4.36 7.35
CA GLN A 95 -20.06 4.61 8.58
C GLN A 95 -20.40 6.10 8.75
N SER A 96 -19.50 7.02 8.40
CA SER A 96 -19.75 8.46 8.52
C SER A 96 -20.87 8.97 7.60
N HIS A 97 -21.19 8.24 6.53
CA HIS A 97 -22.29 8.52 5.61
C HIS A 97 -23.57 7.76 5.96
N THR A 98 -23.50 6.80 6.87
CA THR A 98 -24.64 5.97 7.28
C THR A 98 -25.59 6.76 8.20
N THR A 99 -26.88 6.70 7.94
CA THR A 99 -27.95 7.25 8.76
C THR A 99 -28.99 6.16 9.04
N LEU A 100 -29.95 6.44 9.92
CA LEU A 100 -31.08 5.51 10.17
C LEU A 100 -31.92 5.22 8.92
N GLU A 101 -31.97 6.18 7.98
CA GLU A 101 -32.74 6.06 6.73
C GLU A 101 -31.91 5.47 5.59
N LYS A 102 -30.58 5.64 5.65
CA LYS A 102 -29.62 5.19 4.62
C LYS A 102 -28.50 4.43 5.30
N ASP A 103 -28.77 3.18 5.67
CA ASP A 103 -27.76 2.32 6.28
C ASP A 103 -26.86 1.68 5.22
N TYR A 104 -25.76 2.35 4.91
CA TYR A 104 -24.79 1.89 3.91
C TYR A 104 -23.91 0.74 4.41
N LEU A 105 -23.74 0.58 5.73
CA LEU A 105 -23.06 -0.59 6.28
C LEU A 105 -23.91 -1.85 6.11
N LEU A 106 -25.23 -1.75 6.31
CA LEU A 106 -26.14 -2.87 6.17
C LEU A 106 -26.44 -3.21 4.70
N ASN A 107 -26.66 -2.19 3.85
CA ASN A 107 -27.19 -2.38 2.50
C ASN A 107 -26.15 -2.23 1.39
N GLY A 108 -24.94 -1.77 1.72
CA GLY A 108 -23.96 -1.31 0.74
C GLY A 108 -24.34 0.03 0.14
N PHE A 109 -23.46 0.54 -0.73
CA PHE A 109 -23.66 1.79 -1.46
C PHE A 109 -23.11 1.67 -2.88
N TRP A 110 -23.84 2.19 -3.85
CA TRP A 110 -23.40 2.28 -5.25
C TRP A 110 -23.91 3.58 -5.86
N ALA A 111 -23.01 4.51 -6.14
CA ALA A 111 -23.30 5.72 -6.89
C ALA A 111 -23.77 5.35 -8.32
N LYS A 112 -24.91 5.88 -8.75
CA LYS A 112 -25.41 5.68 -10.12
C LYS A 112 -24.77 6.67 -11.08
N GLU A 113 -24.55 7.88 -10.59
CA GLU A 113 -23.95 8.99 -11.32
C GLU A 113 -22.82 9.60 -10.48
N LYS A 114 -21.94 10.40 -11.11
CA LYS A 114 -20.81 11.02 -10.41
C LYS A 114 -21.22 11.99 -9.30
N TYR A 115 -22.35 12.65 -9.44
CA TYR A 115 -22.88 13.55 -8.39
C TYR A 115 -23.42 12.81 -7.16
N ASP A 116 -23.67 11.50 -7.26
CA ASP A 116 -24.06 10.66 -6.12
C ASP A 116 -22.84 10.22 -5.28
N GLU A 117 -21.62 10.38 -5.80
CA GLU A 117 -20.40 9.95 -5.13
C GLU A 117 -20.16 10.78 -3.85
N LEU A 118 -19.99 10.08 -2.72
CA LEU A 118 -19.98 10.71 -1.39
C LEU A 118 -18.57 11.14 -1.01
N ARG A 119 -18.38 12.42 -0.74
CA ARG A 119 -17.09 12.99 -0.33
C ARG A 119 -16.71 12.52 1.07
N ASN A 120 -15.52 11.97 1.22
CA ASN A 120 -14.98 11.54 2.50
C ASN A 120 -14.11 12.65 3.12
N ASP A 121 -14.56 13.22 4.23
CA ASP A 121 -13.76 14.19 4.96
C ASP A 121 -12.49 13.54 5.52
N LYS A 122 -11.36 14.22 5.34
CA LYS A 122 -10.03 13.82 5.82
C LYS A 122 -9.45 12.55 5.18
N LEU A 123 -10.12 11.88 4.25
CA LEU A 123 -9.53 10.81 3.48
C LEU A 123 -8.56 11.40 2.46
N THR A 124 -7.34 10.90 2.46
CA THR A 124 -6.31 11.30 1.50
C THR A 124 -5.83 10.11 0.69
N ALA A 125 -5.61 10.33 -0.58
CA ALA A 125 -4.94 9.39 -1.48
C ALA A 125 -3.61 10.00 -1.90
N SER A 126 -2.53 9.22 -1.89
CA SER A 126 -1.22 9.68 -2.32
C SER A 126 -0.53 8.67 -3.21
N PHE A 127 0.32 9.21 -4.10
CA PHE A 127 1.11 8.44 -5.06
C PHE A 127 2.58 8.67 -4.81
N LEU A 128 3.37 7.60 -4.94
CA LEU A 128 4.81 7.68 -4.85
C LEU A 128 5.38 8.33 -6.12
N ILE A 129 5.93 9.53 -5.97
CA ILE A 129 6.62 10.21 -7.07
C ILE A 129 8.02 9.64 -7.23
N ARG A 130 8.80 9.59 -6.13
CA ARG A 130 10.15 9.02 -6.14
C ARG A 130 10.59 8.59 -4.74
N MET A 131 11.56 7.70 -4.74
CA MET A 131 12.26 7.23 -3.55
C MET A 131 13.76 7.39 -3.80
N GLU A 132 14.50 8.00 -2.87
CA GLU A 132 15.93 8.26 -2.97
C GLU A 132 16.66 7.70 -1.75
N ASP A 133 17.79 7.03 -1.96
CA ASP A 133 18.71 6.68 -0.88
C ASP A 133 19.43 7.95 -0.39
N VAL A 134 19.22 8.31 0.86
CA VAL A 134 19.84 9.46 1.53
C VAL A 134 20.75 9.05 2.67
N THR A 135 21.09 7.78 2.76
CA THR A 135 21.93 7.19 3.82
C THR A 135 23.25 7.96 3.98
N ASN A 136 23.91 8.23 2.86
CA ASN A 136 25.18 8.97 2.85
C ASN A 136 25.05 10.46 3.25
N LYS A 137 23.83 10.99 3.32
CA LYS A 137 23.56 12.34 3.83
C LYS A 137 23.32 12.36 5.34
N ILE A 138 23.10 11.20 5.98
CA ILE A 138 22.72 11.08 7.39
C ILE A 138 23.80 10.38 8.22
N LEU A 139 24.21 9.16 7.80
CA LEU A 139 25.10 8.33 8.61
C LEU A 139 26.47 8.94 8.95
N PRO A 140 27.11 9.77 8.09
CA PRO A 140 28.39 10.42 8.45
C PRO A 140 28.33 11.34 9.68
N TYR A 141 27.13 11.78 10.06
CA TYR A 141 26.93 12.69 11.20
C TYR A 141 26.54 11.97 12.49
N VAL A 142 26.38 10.65 12.47
CA VAL A 142 26.03 9.85 13.66
C VAL A 142 27.06 8.74 13.88
N ASN A 143 27.30 8.37 15.15
CA ASN A 143 28.21 7.29 15.50
C ASN A 143 27.76 6.60 16.78
N GLU A 144 28.35 5.43 17.07
CA GLU A 144 27.99 4.57 18.20
C GLU A 144 28.30 5.20 19.59
N SER A 145 29.17 6.21 19.66
CA SER A 145 29.49 6.87 20.93
C SER A 145 28.47 7.91 21.38
N MET A 146 27.48 8.22 20.51
CA MET A 146 26.41 9.17 20.82
C MET A 146 25.34 8.52 21.71
N THR A 147 24.73 9.31 22.60
CA THR A 147 23.49 8.90 23.25
C THR A 147 22.38 8.81 22.21
N GLU A 148 21.42 7.92 22.44
CA GLU A 148 20.30 7.72 21.50
C GLU A 148 19.51 9.02 21.26
N GLU A 149 19.27 9.81 22.30
CA GLU A 149 18.63 11.12 22.20
C GLU A 149 19.35 12.07 21.24
N LYS A 150 20.69 12.15 21.37
CA LYS A 150 21.51 12.99 20.50
C LYS A 150 21.52 12.47 19.06
N ARG A 151 21.57 11.15 18.89
CA ARG A 151 21.51 10.49 17.59
C ARG A 151 20.20 10.81 16.87
N ILE A 152 19.07 10.63 17.53
CA ILE A 152 17.74 10.95 17.00
C ILE A 152 17.65 12.43 16.61
N ALA A 153 18.07 13.35 17.50
CA ALA A 153 17.99 14.79 17.24
C ALA A 153 18.80 15.21 15.98
N ILE A 154 19.97 14.59 15.76
CA ILE A 154 20.79 14.83 14.56
C ILE A 154 20.08 14.30 13.30
N ILE A 155 19.60 13.05 13.36
CA ILE A 155 18.87 12.43 12.24
C ILE A 155 17.65 13.27 11.88
N ASP A 156 16.85 13.69 12.83
CA ASP A 156 15.66 14.53 12.62
C ASP A 156 16.02 15.87 12.00
N SER A 157 17.05 16.55 12.48
CA SER A 157 17.52 17.83 11.94
C SER A 157 17.93 17.73 10.47
N ILE A 158 18.69 16.70 10.13
CA ILE A 158 19.14 16.45 8.75
C ILE A 158 17.93 16.06 7.87
N SER A 159 17.05 15.20 8.39
CA SER A 159 15.84 14.76 7.68
C SER A 159 14.93 15.93 7.35
N ILE A 160 14.73 16.88 8.26
CA ILE A 160 13.95 18.10 8.03
C ILE A 160 14.58 18.91 6.89
N ALA A 161 15.91 19.07 6.86
CA ALA A 161 16.60 19.80 5.80
C ALA A 161 16.46 19.11 4.43
N ILE A 162 16.56 17.77 4.40
CA ILE A 162 16.39 16.98 3.17
C ILE A 162 14.95 17.12 2.65
N VAL A 163 13.95 16.94 3.52
CA VAL A 163 12.51 17.08 3.18
C VAL A 163 12.23 18.47 2.63
N LYS A 164 12.69 19.51 3.31
CA LYS A 164 12.50 20.91 2.86
C LYS A 164 13.09 21.13 1.47
N SER A 165 14.30 20.63 1.22
CA SER A 165 14.95 20.75 -0.10
C SER A 165 14.19 20.00 -1.20
N ALA A 166 13.61 18.83 -0.87
CA ALA A 166 12.93 17.98 -1.83
C ALA A 166 11.51 18.48 -2.19
N THR A 167 10.90 19.34 -1.36
CA THR A 167 9.51 19.79 -1.54
C THR A 167 9.38 21.26 -1.90
N ILE A 168 10.50 22.02 -1.88
CA ILE A 168 10.47 23.44 -2.19
C ILE A 168 9.95 23.73 -3.61
N GLY A 169 8.97 24.60 -3.73
CA GLY A 169 8.38 24.96 -5.04
C GLY A 169 7.43 23.89 -5.62
N THR A 170 7.07 22.87 -4.86
CA THR A 170 6.16 21.80 -5.30
C THR A 170 4.95 21.69 -4.37
N SER A 171 3.90 20.96 -4.82
CA SER A 171 2.77 20.54 -4.00
C SER A 171 3.04 19.21 -3.27
N TYR A 172 4.23 18.65 -3.42
CA TYR A 172 4.59 17.35 -2.88
C TYR A 172 4.79 17.37 -1.38
N THR A 173 4.63 16.22 -0.78
CA THR A 173 5.03 15.93 0.61
C THR A 173 6.18 14.92 0.60
N ALA A 174 7.00 14.98 1.61
CA ALA A 174 8.11 14.05 1.71
C ALA A 174 8.37 13.64 3.16
N LYS A 175 8.98 12.48 3.33
CA LYS A 175 9.47 11.99 4.63
C LYS A 175 10.76 11.20 4.42
N VAL A 176 11.63 11.25 5.41
CA VAL A 176 12.80 10.36 5.49
C VAL A 176 12.46 9.23 6.44
N LEU A 177 12.63 7.99 6.00
CA LEU A 177 12.36 6.80 6.80
C LEU A 177 13.62 5.96 6.98
N PRO A 178 13.84 5.42 8.20
CA PRO A 178 14.88 4.43 8.43
C PRO A 178 14.44 3.06 7.89
N PHE A 179 15.38 2.36 7.25
CA PHE A 179 15.25 0.97 6.82
C PHE A 179 16.35 0.12 7.46
N PHE A 180 16.15 -1.19 7.48
CA PHE A 180 17.12 -2.16 7.99
C PHE A 180 17.66 -1.77 9.39
N GLN A 181 16.73 -1.45 10.30
CA GLN A 181 17.04 -1.03 11.69
C GLN A 181 17.88 0.27 11.77
N GLY A 182 17.75 1.16 10.78
CA GLY A 182 18.47 2.42 10.74
C GLY A 182 19.86 2.34 10.10
N ASN A 183 20.15 1.25 9.40
CA ASN A 183 21.38 1.13 8.61
C ASN A 183 21.27 1.86 7.26
N GLU A 184 20.06 2.12 6.79
CA GLU A 184 19.80 2.88 5.59
C GLU A 184 18.64 3.87 5.82
N TYR A 185 18.67 5.00 5.08
CA TYR A 185 17.65 6.04 5.14
C TYR A 185 17.18 6.38 3.74
N TYR A 186 15.86 6.41 3.54
CA TYR A 186 15.26 6.72 2.25
C TYR A 186 14.34 7.93 2.35
N LEU A 187 14.53 8.87 1.44
CA LEU A 187 13.59 9.95 1.18
C LEU A 187 12.46 9.41 0.29
N ILE A 188 11.23 9.54 0.77
CA ILE A 188 10.02 9.16 0.06
C ILE A 188 9.24 10.43 -0.25
N VAL A 189 9.03 10.73 -1.54
CA VAL A 189 8.31 11.90 -2.02
C VAL A 189 6.99 11.46 -2.63
N ASN A 190 5.87 12.05 -2.15
CA ASN A 190 4.53 11.72 -2.58
C ASN A 190 3.77 12.97 -3.04
N GLU A 191 2.86 12.77 -3.98
CA GLU A 191 1.78 13.70 -4.29
C GLU A 191 0.52 13.29 -3.52
N ILE A 192 -0.17 14.26 -2.87
CA ILE A 192 -1.35 13.99 -2.04
C ILE A 192 -2.59 14.66 -2.61
N PHE A 193 -3.65 13.87 -2.72
CA PHE A 193 -4.99 14.29 -3.13
C PHE A 193 -5.93 14.23 -1.93
N LYS A 194 -6.76 15.27 -1.75
CA LYS A 194 -7.59 15.49 -0.55
C LYS A 194 -9.09 15.40 -0.78
N ASP A 195 -9.54 15.30 -2.02
CA ASP A 195 -10.94 15.02 -2.34
C ASP A 195 -11.04 13.59 -2.86
N VAL A 196 -11.40 12.68 -1.96
CA VAL A 196 -11.58 11.27 -2.26
C VAL A 196 -13.01 10.90 -1.94
N ARG A 197 -13.76 10.40 -2.94
CA ARG A 197 -15.19 10.11 -2.81
C ARG A 197 -15.49 8.62 -2.87
N LEU A 198 -16.49 8.20 -2.10
CA LEU A 198 -17.02 6.85 -2.11
C LEU A 198 -17.89 6.67 -3.36
N VAL A 199 -17.52 5.69 -4.18
CA VAL A 199 -18.23 5.33 -5.42
C VAL A 199 -19.08 4.09 -5.20
N GLY A 200 -18.54 3.09 -4.50
CA GLY A 200 -19.30 1.88 -4.24
C GLY A 200 -18.63 0.99 -3.20
N THR A 201 -19.47 0.30 -2.46
CA THR A 201 -19.03 -0.66 -1.42
C THR A 201 -20.11 -1.72 -1.21
N PRO A 202 -19.75 -3.00 -1.00
CA PRO A 202 -20.69 -4.01 -0.58
C PRO A 202 -21.17 -3.76 0.86
N PRO A 203 -22.25 -4.41 1.31
CA PRO A 203 -22.63 -4.41 2.73
C PRO A 203 -21.57 -5.10 3.60
N ASP A 204 -21.47 -4.68 4.87
CA ASP A 204 -20.55 -5.25 5.88
C ASP A 204 -20.67 -6.79 5.98
N ALA A 205 -21.89 -7.33 5.83
CA ALA A 205 -22.13 -8.77 5.91
C ALA A 205 -21.25 -9.61 4.95
N ILE A 206 -20.79 -9.03 3.84
CA ILE A 206 -19.89 -9.70 2.91
C ILE A 206 -18.54 -8.96 2.79
N GLY A 207 -18.51 -7.65 3.02
CA GLY A 207 -17.30 -6.83 2.99
C GLY A 207 -16.35 -7.13 4.15
N GLU A 208 -16.90 -7.43 5.32
CA GLU A 208 -16.16 -7.75 6.55
C GLU A 208 -16.63 -9.07 7.17
N PHE A 209 -16.94 -10.06 6.34
CA PHE A 209 -17.47 -11.34 6.80
C PHE A 209 -16.50 -12.06 7.75
N GLY A 210 -17.01 -12.43 8.94
CA GLY A 210 -16.32 -13.27 9.91
C GLY A 210 -15.29 -12.53 10.76
N THR A 211 -15.15 -11.22 10.64
CA THR A 211 -14.18 -10.40 11.36
C THR A 211 -12.72 -10.84 11.19
N GLN A 212 -11.78 -10.17 11.86
CA GLN A 212 -10.36 -10.50 11.74
C GLN A 212 -10.00 -11.91 12.22
N SER A 213 -10.72 -12.45 13.23
CA SER A 213 -10.47 -13.81 13.74
C SER A 213 -10.77 -14.91 12.73
N ASP A 214 -11.75 -14.69 11.84
CA ASP A 214 -12.10 -15.65 10.79
C ASP A 214 -11.27 -15.50 9.52
N ASN A 215 -10.41 -14.49 9.45
CA ASN A 215 -9.52 -14.25 8.31
C ASN A 215 -8.57 -15.42 8.00
N TRP A 216 -8.35 -16.30 8.94
CA TRP A 216 -7.49 -17.48 8.81
C TRP A 216 -8.24 -18.77 8.53
N LYS A 217 -9.57 -18.75 8.50
CA LYS A 217 -10.39 -19.93 8.22
C LYS A 217 -10.60 -20.12 6.72
N TRP A 218 -10.59 -21.35 6.29
CA TRP A 218 -10.83 -21.75 4.90
C TRP A 218 -12.06 -22.68 4.83
N PRO A 219 -12.93 -22.58 3.79
CA PRO A 219 -12.95 -21.57 2.73
C PRO A 219 -13.47 -20.22 3.21
N ARG A 220 -13.10 -19.14 2.48
CA ARG A 220 -13.54 -17.78 2.74
C ARG A 220 -14.38 -17.26 1.58
N HIS A 221 -15.48 -16.61 1.94
CA HIS A 221 -16.37 -15.93 1.01
C HIS A 221 -16.53 -14.48 1.48
N VAL A 222 -15.54 -13.66 1.17
CA VAL A 222 -15.52 -12.24 1.55
C VAL A 222 -15.30 -11.39 0.29
N SER A 223 -16.00 -10.27 0.22
CA SER A 223 -15.84 -9.24 -0.80
C SER A 223 -15.29 -7.97 -0.16
N ASP A 224 -14.08 -8.07 0.39
CA ASP A 224 -13.39 -6.99 1.10
C ASP A 224 -12.83 -5.99 0.11
N PHE A 225 -13.71 -5.21 -0.52
CA PHE A 225 -13.34 -4.14 -1.44
C PHE A 225 -14.24 -2.91 -1.30
N THR A 226 -13.69 -1.77 -1.67
CA THR A 226 -14.42 -0.50 -1.83
C THR A 226 -13.86 0.25 -3.04
N LEU A 227 -14.74 0.85 -3.80
CA LEU A 227 -14.43 1.74 -4.92
C LEU A 227 -14.43 3.19 -4.44
N LEU A 228 -13.34 3.87 -4.70
CA LEU A 228 -13.17 5.28 -4.40
C LEU A 228 -12.73 6.03 -5.66
N ARG A 229 -12.97 7.35 -5.71
CA ARG A 229 -12.51 8.21 -6.81
C ARG A 229 -11.87 9.48 -6.30
N ILE A 230 -10.80 9.89 -6.98
CA ILE A 230 -10.09 11.15 -6.71
C ILE A 230 -10.72 12.26 -7.55
N TYR A 231 -11.03 13.38 -6.90
CA TYR A 231 -11.55 14.61 -7.47
C TYR A 231 -10.62 15.77 -7.14
N THR A 232 -9.61 15.95 -7.95
CA THR A 232 -8.62 17.00 -7.67
C THR A 232 -8.21 17.68 -8.97
N GLY A 233 -8.27 19.01 -8.97
CA GLY A 233 -7.80 19.82 -10.06
C GLY A 233 -6.27 19.96 -10.10
N PRO A 234 -5.73 20.59 -11.16
CA PRO A 234 -4.29 20.76 -11.34
C PRO A 234 -3.60 21.56 -10.23
N ASP A 235 -4.37 22.33 -9.46
CA ASP A 235 -3.88 23.14 -8.32
C ASP A 235 -3.88 22.37 -6.99
N GLY A 236 -4.16 21.07 -7.02
CA GLY A 236 -4.22 20.21 -5.83
C GLY A 236 -5.44 20.44 -4.94
N LYS A 237 -6.40 21.27 -5.36
CA LYS A 237 -7.64 21.50 -4.63
C LYS A 237 -8.76 20.63 -5.14
N PRO A 238 -9.79 20.41 -4.30
CA PRO A 238 -11.00 19.73 -4.74
C PRO A 238 -11.56 20.39 -5.99
N ALA A 239 -11.85 19.59 -7.00
CA ALA A 239 -12.46 20.04 -8.23
C ALA A 239 -13.60 19.10 -8.62
N ASP A 240 -14.61 19.65 -9.27
CA ASP A 240 -15.64 18.83 -9.88
C ASP A 240 -15.02 18.07 -11.06
N TYR A 241 -15.54 16.87 -11.29
CA TYR A 241 -15.13 16.06 -12.42
C TYR A 241 -15.50 16.77 -13.74
N SER A 242 -14.49 16.96 -14.57
CA SER A 242 -14.67 17.53 -15.91
C SER A 242 -14.31 16.53 -16.98
#